data_dec9da6b9474628344aba118fd9bee95
#
_entry.id   dec9da6b9474628344aba118fd9bee95
#
_cell.length_a   1.000
_cell.length_b   1.000
_cell.length_c   1.000
_cell.angle_alpha   90.00
_cell.angle_beta   90.00
_cell.angle_gamma   90.00
#
_symmetry.space_group_name_H-M   'P 1'
#
loop_
_entity.id
_entity.type
_entity.pdbx_description
1 polymer ?
#
loop_
_entity_poly.entity_id
_entity_poly.type
_entity_poly.pdbx_seq_one_letter_code
_entity_poly.pdbx_strand_id
1 'polypeptide(L)'
;EKGFVKDFEIMMRRKDLSLQWVSVNSHAVRDNNGNILYYEGTLQDITSRKLAEEELSQLKKTLEGVINAISSTVEMREPCSKDHQKRVSKLAGTIANEMGFTQDAIKNLVIAGLIHDIGKISIPAEILNKPAQLSEMEFSLVRTHALAGYNIVKTSGLSYTVSEVVLQHHERLNGSGYPTGLKGVEILLESRILAVADVVEAIVSNRPYRLALGINAGLTEIKKNKGILYDTDVVNVCLKLFQEKQFTF
;
A
#
# COMPACT_ATOMS: atom_id res chain seq x y z
N GLU A 1 -31.69 -28.83 -0.23
CA GLU A 1 -33.16 -28.81 -0.45
C GLU A 1 -33.56 -28.11 -1.75
N LYS A 2 -32.64 -27.43 -2.48
CA LYS A 2 -32.91 -26.81 -3.79
C LYS A 2 -32.85 -27.79 -4.96
N GLY A 3 -32.54 -29.07 -4.74
CA GLY A 3 -32.50 -30.11 -5.76
C GLY A 3 -31.36 -30.01 -6.78
N PHE A 4 -30.44 -29.06 -6.63
CA PHE A 4 -29.25 -28.92 -7.47
C PHE A 4 -28.04 -28.39 -6.68
N VAL A 5 -26.86 -28.76 -7.16
CA VAL A 5 -25.56 -28.27 -6.72
C VAL A 5 -24.88 -27.65 -7.93
N LYS A 6 -24.31 -26.44 -7.80
CA LYS A 6 -23.58 -25.75 -8.87
C LYS A 6 -22.24 -25.27 -8.36
N ASP A 7 -21.18 -25.53 -9.12
CA ASP A 7 -19.80 -25.12 -8.87
C ASP A 7 -19.31 -25.44 -7.43
N PHE A 8 -19.75 -26.59 -6.90
CA PHE A 8 -19.35 -27.04 -5.57
C PHE A 8 -17.97 -27.67 -5.64
N GLU A 9 -17.01 -27.03 -5.01
CA GLU A 9 -15.61 -27.46 -5.00
C GLU A 9 -15.34 -28.35 -3.78
N ILE A 10 -14.80 -29.53 -4.03
CA ILE A 10 -14.52 -30.53 -3.00
C ILE A 10 -13.22 -31.26 -3.33
N MET A 11 -12.51 -31.68 -2.28
CA MET A 11 -11.36 -32.57 -2.41
C MET A 11 -11.83 -34.02 -2.42
N MET A 12 -11.49 -34.74 -3.47
CA MET A 12 -11.83 -36.14 -3.64
C MET A 12 -10.58 -37.01 -3.73
N ARG A 13 -10.71 -38.27 -3.32
CA ARG A 13 -9.66 -39.28 -3.41
C ARG A 13 -9.85 -40.12 -4.68
N ARG A 14 -8.82 -40.22 -5.50
CA ARG A 14 -8.76 -41.12 -6.66
C ARG A 14 -8.60 -42.60 -6.21
N LYS A 15 -8.75 -43.52 -7.15
CA LYS A 15 -8.54 -44.95 -6.87
C LYS A 15 -7.11 -45.30 -6.45
N ASP A 16 -6.12 -44.54 -6.92
CA ASP A 16 -4.72 -44.67 -6.55
C ASP A 16 -4.39 -43.97 -5.21
N LEU A 17 -5.39 -43.53 -4.46
CA LEU A 17 -5.34 -42.82 -3.18
C LEU A 17 -4.82 -41.39 -3.29
N SER A 18 -4.47 -40.89 -4.46
CA SER A 18 -4.12 -39.47 -4.65
C SER A 18 -5.35 -38.57 -4.43
N LEU A 19 -5.10 -37.33 -4.01
CA LEU A 19 -6.12 -36.29 -3.82
C LEU A 19 -6.25 -35.42 -5.05
N GLN A 20 -7.47 -35.03 -5.39
CA GLN A 20 -7.75 -34.08 -6.45
C GLN A 20 -8.84 -33.11 -6.03
N TRP A 21 -8.76 -31.89 -6.48
CA TRP A 21 -9.85 -30.93 -6.40
C TRP A 21 -10.82 -31.14 -7.55
N VAL A 22 -12.11 -31.24 -7.23
CA VAL A 22 -13.17 -31.44 -8.22
C VAL A 22 -14.25 -30.40 -8.02
N SER A 23 -14.68 -29.76 -9.12
CA SER A 23 -15.89 -28.96 -9.17
C SER A 23 -17.05 -29.86 -9.58
N VAL A 24 -18.09 -29.85 -8.77
CA VAL A 24 -19.29 -30.72 -8.93
C VAL A 24 -20.46 -29.82 -9.34
N ASN A 25 -21.09 -30.17 -10.47
CA ASN A 25 -22.40 -29.66 -10.85
C ASN A 25 -23.35 -30.84 -10.94
N SER A 26 -24.41 -30.84 -10.14
CA SER A 26 -25.34 -31.98 -10.08
C SER A 26 -26.74 -31.50 -9.79
N HIS A 27 -27.71 -32.24 -10.32
CA HIS A 27 -29.15 -32.08 -10.02
C HIS A 27 -29.84 -33.43 -9.80
N ALA A 28 -30.93 -33.39 -9.06
CA ALA A 28 -31.75 -34.55 -8.81
C ALA A 28 -32.75 -34.72 -9.95
N VAL A 29 -32.76 -35.89 -10.57
CA VAL A 29 -33.80 -36.33 -11.50
C VAL A 29 -34.91 -37.04 -10.72
N ARG A 30 -36.18 -36.64 -10.94
CA ARG A 30 -37.32 -37.07 -10.16
C ARG A 30 -38.34 -37.77 -11.05
N ASP A 31 -39.10 -38.69 -10.47
CA ASP A 31 -40.29 -39.31 -11.08
C ASP A 31 -41.50 -38.35 -11.09
N ASN A 32 -42.62 -38.80 -11.69
CA ASN A 32 -43.86 -38.00 -11.76
C ASN A 32 -44.50 -37.76 -10.37
N ASN A 33 -44.07 -38.47 -9.33
CA ASN A 33 -44.54 -38.35 -7.96
C ASN A 33 -43.60 -37.46 -7.10
N GLY A 34 -42.52 -36.92 -7.71
CA GLY A 34 -41.54 -36.05 -7.02
C GLY A 34 -40.43 -36.83 -6.29
N ASN A 35 -40.38 -38.18 -6.32
CA ASN A 35 -39.33 -38.97 -5.71
C ASN A 35 -38.03 -38.86 -6.54
N ILE A 36 -36.88 -38.79 -5.87
CA ILE A 36 -35.58 -38.76 -6.54
C ILE A 36 -35.29 -40.17 -7.12
N LEU A 37 -35.11 -40.21 -8.44
CA LEU A 37 -34.70 -41.42 -9.15
C LEU A 37 -33.17 -41.58 -9.12
N TYR A 38 -32.45 -40.53 -9.46
CA TYR A 38 -30.99 -40.50 -9.45
C TYR A 38 -30.48 -39.04 -9.47
N TYR A 39 -29.19 -38.90 -9.32
CA TYR A 39 -28.49 -37.61 -9.48
C TYR A 39 -27.71 -37.65 -10.79
N GLU A 40 -27.82 -36.62 -11.58
CA GLU A 40 -27.05 -36.42 -12.81
C GLU A 40 -26.20 -35.16 -12.67
N GLY A 41 -24.96 -35.20 -13.16
CA GLY A 41 -24.08 -34.09 -13.05
C GLY A 41 -22.73 -34.27 -13.76
N THR A 42 -21.88 -33.24 -13.64
CA THR A 42 -20.53 -33.25 -14.16
C THR A 42 -19.53 -33.08 -13.03
N LEU A 43 -18.40 -33.73 -13.18
CA LEU A 43 -17.23 -33.61 -12.32
C LEU A 43 -16.08 -33.03 -13.18
N GLN A 44 -15.56 -31.91 -12.80
CA GLN A 44 -14.43 -31.29 -13.47
C GLN A 44 -13.22 -31.29 -12.53
N ASP A 45 -12.10 -31.87 -12.98
CA ASP A 45 -10.84 -31.75 -12.25
C ASP A 45 -10.34 -30.30 -12.30
N ILE A 46 -10.22 -29.68 -11.15
CA ILE A 46 -9.76 -28.31 -10.97
C ILE A 46 -8.45 -28.23 -10.18
N THR A 47 -7.75 -29.36 -10.03
CA THR A 47 -6.54 -29.47 -9.22
C THR A 47 -5.47 -28.50 -9.69
N SER A 48 -5.21 -28.43 -11.01
CA SER A 48 -4.21 -27.51 -11.57
C SER A 48 -4.56 -26.06 -11.28
N ARG A 49 -5.85 -25.69 -11.37
CA ARG A 49 -6.30 -24.33 -11.04
C ARG A 49 -6.07 -24.03 -9.56
N LYS A 50 -6.43 -24.93 -8.67
CA LYS A 50 -6.23 -24.76 -7.22
C LYS A 50 -4.77 -24.65 -6.83
N LEU A 51 -3.90 -25.47 -7.42
CA LEU A 51 -2.46 -25.38 -7.18
C LEU A 51 -1.90 -24.04 -7.65
N ALA A 52 -2.29 -23.57 -8.84
CA ALA A 52 -1.85 -22.25 -9.34
C ALA A 52 -2.36 -21.09 -8.47
N GLU A 53 -3.61 -21.15 -7.99
CA GLU A 53 -4.17 -20.17 -7.05
C GLU A 53 -3.40 -20.14 -5.72
N GLU A 54 -3.06 -21.31 -5.19
CA GLU A 54 -2.29 -21.44 -3.95
C GLU A 54 -0.84 -20.92 -4.12
N GLU A 55 -0.17 -21.32 -5.21
CA GLU A 55 1.17 -20.84 -5.54
C GLU A 55 1.22 -19.32 -5.71
N LEU A 56 0.25 -18.73 -6.42
CA LEU A 56 0.12 -17.29 -6.57
C LEU A 56 -0.12 -16.60 -5.22
N SER A 57 -0.96 -17.19 -4.37
CA SER A 57 -1.21 -16.68 -3.02
C SER A 57 0.06 -16.68 -2.17
N GLN A 58 0.82 -17.79 -2.22
CA GLN A 58 2.07 -17.91 -1.49
C GLN A 58 3.13 -16.95 -2.00
N LEU A 59 3.24 -16.76 -3.32
CA LEU A 59 4.16 -15.79 -3.91
C LEU A 59 3.82 -14.36 -3.46
N LYS A 60 2.54 -13.98 -3.46
CA LYS A 60 2.09 -12.67 -2.96
C LYS A 60 2.51 -12.45 -1.50
N LYS A 61 2.26 -13.42 -0.62
CA LYS A 61 2.66 -13.34 0.80
C LYS A 61 4.17 -13.20 0.96
N THR A 62 4.94 -13.92 0.14
CA THR A 62 6.41 -13.83 0.16
C THR A 62 6.88 -12.43 -0.26
N LEU A 63 6.32 -11.88 -1.33
CA LEU A 63 6.65 -10.52 -1.78
C LEU A 63 6.29 -9.46 -0.73
N GLU A 64 5.11 -9.55 -0.12
CA GLU A 64 4.72 -8.68 0.99
C GLU A 64 5.69 -8.79 2.17
N GLY A 65 6.11 -10.00 2.51
CA GLY A 65 7.12 -10.23 3.54
C GLY A 65 8.47 -9.57 3.23
N VAL A 66 8.94 -9.66 1.99
CA VAL A 66 10.19 -9.00 1.54
C VAL A 66 10.07 -7.47 1.61
N ILE A 67 8.97 -6.90 1.12
CA ILE A 67 8.74 -5.45 1.17
C ILE A 67 8.71 -4.97 2.64
N ASN A 68 8.02 -5.68 3.52
CA ASN A 68 7.99 -5.36 4.95
C ASN A 68 9.39 -5.46 5.60
N ALA A 69 10.20 -6.45 5.23
CA ALA A 69 11.56 -6.58 5.75
C ALA A 69 12.45 -5.40 5.29
N ILE A 70 12.34 -4.99 4.03
CA ILE A 70 13.04 -3.81 3.50
C ILE A 70 12.61 -2.55 4.26
N SER A 71 11.30 -2.31 4.40
CA SER A 71 10.74 -1.19 5.15
C SER A 71 11.28 -1.16 6.59
N SER A 72 11.23 -2.30 7.29
CA SER A 72 11.75 -2.41 8.66
C SER A 72 13.26 -2.14 8.74
N THR A 73 14.04 -2.52 7.73
CA THR A 73 15.49 -2.25 7.69
C THR A 73 15.78 -0.76 7.62
N VAL A 74 14.97 0.00 6.88
CA VAL A 74 15.08 1.47 6.82
C VAL A 74 14.66 2.09 8.16
N GLU A 75 13.55 1.63 8.75
CA GLU A 75 13.06 2.10 10.05
C GLU A 75 14.07 1.85 11.20
N MET A 76 14.83 0.75 11.16
CA MET A 76 15.88 0.50 12.16
C MET A 76 16.96 1.57 12.20
N ARG A 77 17.13 2.36 11.14
CA ARG A 77 18.07 3.49 11.10
C ARG A 77 17.50 4.78 11.75
N GLU A 78 16.17 4.83 11.93
CA GLU A 78 15.46 5.93 12.61
C GLU A 78 14.56 5.35 13.71
N PRO A 79 15.07 5.08 14.92
CA PRO A 79 14.33 4.38 15.98
C PRO A 79 12.97 4.99 16.35
N CYS A 80 12.78 6.27 16.08
CA CYS A 80 11.51 6.95 16.36
C CYS A 80 10.46 6.81 15.26
N SER A 81 10.78 6.11 14.15
CA SER A 81 9.90 5.97 12.98
C SER A 81 9.21 4.60 12.88
N LYS A 82 9.17 3.83 13.98
CA LYS A 82 8.56 2.49 13.98
C LYS A 82 7.15 2.52 13.40
N ASP A 83 6.91 1.64 12.42
CA ASP A 83 5.65 1.50 11.67
C ASP A 83 5.19 2.78 10.91
N HIS A 84 6.07 3.79 10.77
CA HIS A 84 5.80 5.02 10.03
C HIS A 84 5.36 4.71 8.59
N GLN A 85 6.18 3.96 7.84
CA GLN A 85 5.89 3.63 6.45
C GLN A 85 4.56 2.88 6.30
N LYS A 86 4.23 1.99 7.23
CA LYS A 86 2.95 1.26 7.21
C LYS A 86 1.77 2.19 7.42
N ARG A 87 1.87 3.15 8.37
CA ARG A 87 0.80 4.11 8.63
C ARG A 87 0.63 5.09 7.47
N VAL A 88 1.73 5.61 6.91
CA VAL A 88 1.72 6.45 5.69
C VAL A 88 1.08 5.70 4.53
N SER A 89 1.52 4.48 4.27
CA SER A 89 1.00 3.61 3.21
C SER A 89 -0.49 3.32 3.36
N LYS A 90 -0.95 3.02 4.59
CA LYS A 90 -2.36 2.80 4.91
C LYS A 90 -3.20 4.04 4.62
N LEU A 91 -2.76 5.22 5.08
CA LEU A 91 -3.49 6.47 4.84
C LEU A 91 -3.51 6.82 3.36
N ALA A 92 -2.37 6.75 2.67
CA ALA A 92 -2.28 7.03 1.24
C ALA A 92 -3.19 6.11 0.41
N GLY A 93 -3.18 4.80 0.67
CA GLY A 93 -4.06 3.84 0.02
C GLY A 93 -5.54 4.12 0.28
N THR A 94 -5.90 4.53 1.50
CA THR A 94 -7.28 4.89 1.85
C THR A 94 -7.73 6.17 1.13
N ILE A 95 -6.87 7.19 1.05
CA ILE A 95 -7.16 8.42 0.29
C ILE A 95 -7.37 8.08 -1.19
N ALA A 96 -6.47 7.29 -1.80
CA ALA A 96 -6.58 6.90 -3.20
C ALA A 96 -7.87 6.10 -3.50
N ASN A 97 -8.27 5.21 -2.59
CA ASN A 97 -9.53 4.46 -2.72
C ASN A 97 -10.75 5.39 -2.70
N GLU A 98 -10.79 6.37 -1.79
CA GLU A 98 -11.85 7.37 -1.73
C GLU A 98 -11.87 8.31 -2.95
N MET A 99 -10.73 8.53 -3.58
CA MET A 99 -10.61 9.28 -4.83
C MET A 99 -10.97 8.45 -6.08
N GLY A 100 -11.31 7.17 -5.94
CA GLY A 100 -11.75 6.31 -7.03
C GLY A 100 -10.61 5.74 -7.90
N PHE A 101 -9.42 5.60 -7.37
CA PHE A 101 -8.30 4.95 -8.07
C PHE A 101 -8.58 3.47 -8.32
N THR A 102 -8.00 2.92 -9.39
CA THR A 102 -8.05 1.48 -9.65
C THR A 102 -7.27 0.70 -8.58
N GLN A 103 -7.63 -0.56 -8.35
CA GLN A 103 -6.96 -1.40 -7.36
C GLN A 103 -5.45 -1.55 -7.63
N ASP A 104 -5.04 -1.55 -8.90
CA ASP A 104 -3.62 -1.66 -9.26
C ASP A 104 -2.86 -0.34 -8.98
N ALA A 105 -3.48 0.81 -9.23
CA ALA A 105 -2.91 2.10 -8.85
C ALA A 105 -2.78 2.23 -7.31
N ILE A 106 -3.79 1.79 -6.56
CA ILE A 106 -3.75 1.76 -5.09
C ILE A 106 -2.62 0.86 -4.60
N LYS A 107 -2.46 -0.34 -5.16
CA LYS A 107 -1.35 -1.25 -4.80
C LYS A 107 0.02 -0.61 -5.05
N ASN A 108 0.22 0.03 -6.20
CA ASN A 108 1.47 0.72 -6.52
C ASN A 108 1.75 1.84 -5.52
N LEU A 109 0.75 2.64 -5.16
CA LEU A 109 0.87 3.70 -4.17
C LEU A 109 1.17 3.15 -2.77
N VAL A 110 0.52 2.06 -2.37
CA VAL A 110 0.78 1.36 -1.10
C VAL A 110 2.23 0.87 -1.04
N ILE A 111 2.72 0.24 -2.11
CA ILE A 111 4.13 -0.19 -2.20
C ILE A 111 5.06 1.03 -2.10
N ALA A 112 4.78 2.09 -2.88
CA ALA A 112 5.57 3.31 -2.81
C ALA A 112 5.61 3.89 -1.39
N GLY A 113 4.47 3.93 -0.69
CA GLY A 113 4.40 4.38 0.70
C GLY A 113 5.22 3.54 1.69
N LEU A 114 5.30 2.20 1.46
CA LEU A 114 6.10 1.31 2.29
C LEU A 114 7.62 1.50 2.11
N ILE A 115 8.05 2.00 0.95
CA ILE A 115 9.48 2.10 0.60
C ILE A 115 9.93 3.52 0.23
N HIS A 116 9.08 4.55 0.41
CA HIS A 116 9.39 5.92 -0.02
C HIS A 116 10.72 6.45 0.53
N ASP A 117 11.06 6.04 1.73
CA ASP A 117 12.25 6.42 2.48
C ASP A 117 13.46 5.48 2.28
N ILE A 118 13.39 4.50 1.36
CA ILE A 118 14.46 3.50 1.17
C ILE A 118 15.83 4.13 0.92
N GLY A 119 15.87 5.30 0.28
CA GLY A 119 17.11 6.02 0.02
C GLY A 119 17.81 6.55 1.25
N LYS A 120 17.17 6.60 2.42
CA LYS A 120 17.81 6.95 3.70
C LYS A 120 18.92 5.97 4.08
N ILE A 121 18.98 4.80 3.46
CA ILE A 121 20.09 3.86 3.63
C ILE A 121 21.44 4.49 3.27
N SER A 122 21.47 5.47 2.38
CA SER A 122 22.68 6.19 1.96
C SER A 122 23.08 7.36 2.90
N ILE A 123 22.22 7.71 3.87
CA ILE A 123 22.48 8.83 4.78
C ILE A 123 23.19 8.32 6.04
N PRO A 124 24.22 8.99 6.55
CA PRO A 124 24.85 8.65 7.83
C PRO A 124 23.85 8.63 9.00
N ALA A 125 23.92 7.60 9.84
CA ALA A 125 22.98 7.44 10.95
C ALA A 125 23.09 8.59 11.97
N GLU A 126 24.27 9.15 12.12
CA GLU A 126 24.54 10.31 13.01
C GLU A 126 23.74 11.54 12.61
N ILE A 127 23.48 11.72 11.30
CA ILE A 127 22.67 12.83 10.77
C ILE A 127 21.19 12.53 11.00
N LEU A 128 20.73 11.31 10.66
CA LEU A 128 19.33 10.91 10.80
C LEU A 128 18.85 10.94 12.26
N ASN A 129 19.73 10.59 13.20
CA ASN A 129 19.39 10.50 14.63
C ASN A 129 19.87 11.70 15.45
N LYS A 130 20.29 12.78 14.79
CA LYS A 130 20.76 13.98 15.50
C LYS A 130 19.66 14.57 16.38
N PRO A 131 19.87 14.71 17.70
CA PRO A 131 18.84 15.24 18.61
C PRO A 131 18.77 16.78 18.60
N ALA A 132 19.12 17.42 17.48
CA ALA A 132 19.12 18.86 17.26
C ALA A 132 18.69 19.18 15.84
N GLN A 133 18.44 20.45 15.54
CA GLN A 133 18.20 20.89 14.18
C GLN A 133 19.41 20.60 13.28
N LEU A 134 19.10 20.10 12.08
CA LEU A 134 20.11 19.89 11.04
C LEU A 134 20.61 21.24 10.51
N SER A 135 21.92 21.35 10.25
CA SER A 135 22.45 22.43 9.45
C SER A 135 21.95 22.37 8.01
N GLU A 136 22.08 23.46 7.27
CA GLU A 136 21.72 23.50 5.83
C GLU A 136 22.43 22.41 5.02
N MET A 137 23.70 22.12 5.32
CA MET A 137 24.48 21.09 4.65
C MET A 137 23.97 19.69 5.00
N GLU A 138 23.70 19.40 6.27
CA GLU A 138 23.13 18.12 6.71
C GLU A 138 21.74 17.92 6.12
N PHE A 139 20.90 18.96 6.10
CA PHE A 139 19.57 18.87 5.51
C PHE A 139 19.64 18.68 3.97
N SER A 140 20.59 19.32 3.29
CA SER A 140 20.85 19.08 1.88
C SER A 140 21.23 17.62 1.62
N LEU A 141 22.04 17.01 2.49
CA LEU A 141 22.38 15.60 2.38
C LEU A 141 21.15 14.70 2.62
N VAL A 142 20.31 15.00 3.62
CA VAL A 142 19.07 14.25 3.84
C VAL A 142 18.15 14.31 2.63
N ARG A 143 18.01 15.44 1.97
CA ARG A 143 17.20 15.59 0.73
C ARG A 143 17.59 14.63 -0.38
N THR A 144 18.85 14.15 -0.42
CA THR A 144 19.31 13.24 -1.47
C THR A 144 18.65 11.87 -1.40
N HIS A 145 17.98 11.50 -0.27
CA HIS A 145 17.35 10.19 -0.14
C HIS A 145 16.25 9.96 -1.18
N ALA A 146 15.52 11.00 -1.60
CA ALA A 146 14.47 10.86 -2.61
C ALA A 146 15.04 10.37 -3.96
N LEU A 147 16.15 10.97 -4.40
CA LEU A 147 16.85 10.56 -5.62
C LEU A 147 17.56 9.20 -5.45
N ALA A 148 18.19 8.95 -4.29
CA ALA A 148 18.81 7.66 -3.99
C ALA A 148 17.75 6.53 -3.98
N GLY A 149 16.61 6.76 -3.35
CA GLY A 149 15.47 5.84 -3.33
C GLY A 149 14.93 5.56 -4.74
N TYR A 150 14.73 6.58 -5.55
CA TYR A 150 14.37 6.44 -6.95
C TYR A 150 15.33 5.53 -7.71
N ASN A 151 16.63 5.76 -7.59
CA ASN A 151 17.65 4.95 -8.28
C ASN A 151 17.62 3.47 -7.85
N ILE A 152 17.38 3.20 -6.56
CA ILE A 152 17.23 1.83 -6.05
C ILE A 152 15.96 1.18 -6.65
N VAL A 153 14.82 1.88 -6.57
CA VAL A 153 13.52 1.33 -6.99
C VAL A 153 13.44 1.16 -8.51
N LYS A 154 14.00 2.09 -9.29
CA LYS A 154 14.01 2.03 -10.76
C LYS A 154 14.65 0.75 -11.31
N THR A 155 15.63 0.17 -10.61
CA THR A 155 16.33 -1.06 -11.03
C THR A 155 15.68 -2.33 -10.49
N SER A 156 14.64 -2.24 -9.66
CA SER A 156 14.04 -3.38 -8.97
C SER A 156 12.99 -4.16 -9.77
N GLY A 157 12.59 -3.66 -10.96
CA GLY A 157 11.49 -4.22 -11.74
C GLY A 157 10.08 -3.83 -11.26
N LEU A 158 9.96 -2.98 -10.24
CA LEU A 158 8.69 -2.39 -9.83
C LEU A 158 8.16 -1.42 -10.91
N SER A 159 6.86 -1.09 -10.81
CA SER A 159 6.22 -0.16 -11.73
C SER A 159 6.94 1.20 -11.78
N TYR A 160 7.02 1.80 -12.97
CA TYR A 160 7.54 3.17 -13.13
C TYR A 160 6.88 4.16 -12.17
N THR A 161 5.57 4.06 -11.97
CA THR A 161 4.84 4.93 -11.03
C THR A 161 5.41 4.83 -9.61
N VAL A 162 5.79 3.63 -9.14
CA VAL A 162 6.38 3.45 -7.80
C VAL A 162 7.68 4.24 -7.66
N SER A 163 8.57 4.15 -8.65
CA SER A 163 9.84 4.89 -8.62
C SER A 163 9.63 6.40 -8.66
N GLU A 164 8.72 6.90 -9.50
CA GLU A 164 8.40 8.32 -9.55
C GLU A 164 7.77 8.84 -8.25
N VAL A 165 6.88 8.07 -7.63
CA VAL A 165 6.30 8.45 -6.33
C VAL A 165 7.37 8.55 -5.25
N VAL A 166 8.33 7.62 -5.22
CA VAL A 166 9.50 7.68 -4.32
C VAL A 166 10.36 8.92 -4.59
N LEU A 167 10.54 9.32 -5.86
CA LEU A 167 11.27 10.54 -6.19
C LEU A 167 10.54 11.80 -5.73
N GLN A 168 9.23 11.87 -5.91
CA GLN A 168 8.43 13.09 -5.86
C GLN A 168 7.71 13.31 -4.51
N HIS A 169 7.79 12.40 -3.53
CA HIS A 169 6.98 12.50 -2.30
C HIS A 169 7.25 13.74 -1.45
N HIS A 170 8.38 14.38 -1.64
CA HIS A 170 8.72 15.65 -1.00
C HIS A 170 8.53 16.88 -1.90
N GLU A 171 8.00 16.71 -3.11
CA GLU A 171 7.60 17.84 -3.94
C GLU A 171 6.38 18.57 -3.32
N ARG A 172 6.25 19.84 -3.62
CA ARG A 172 5.17 20.71 -3.13
C ARG A 172 4.58 21.49 -4.29
N LEU A 173 3.25 21.69 -4.31
CA LEU A 173 2.52 22.32 -5.43
C LEU A 173 3.12 23.65 -5.90
N ASN A 174 3.68 24.44 -4.98
CA ASN A 174 4.29 25.73 -5.28
C ASN A 174 5.74 25.63 -5.78
N GLY A 175 6.32 24.43 -5.90
CA GLY A 175 7.70 24.20 -6.32
C GLY A 175 8.76 24.41 -5.23
N SER A 176 8.35 24.56 -3.96
CA SER A 176 9.29 24.65 -2.84
C SER A 176 9.81 23.31 -2.35
N GLY A 177 9.33 22.22 -2.95
CA GLY A 177 9.75 20.86 -2.64
C GLY A 177 11.10 20.47 -3.23
N TYR A 178 11.42 19.20 -3.13
CA TYR A 178 12.64 18.60 -3.67
C TYR A 178 12.39 17.15 -4.13
N PRO A 179 13.26 16.56 -4.97
CA PRO A 179 14.57 17.05 -5.40
C PRO A 179 14.54 17.97 -6.63
N THR A 180 13.43 18.02 -7.37
CA THR A 180 13.37 18.67 -8.68
C THR A 180 12.71 20.05 -8.64
N GLY A 181 11.86 20.31 -7.64
CA GLY A 181 11.08 21.55 -7.53
C GLY A 181 9.90 21.61 -8.51
N LEU A 182 9.28 20.44 -8.78
CA LEU A 182 8.09 20.31 -9.63
C LEU A 182 6.92 21.14 -9.10
N LYS A 183 6.05 21.61 -10.00
CA LYS A 183 4.90 22.47 -9.66
C LYS A 183 3.58 21.88 -10.14
N GLY A 184 2.57 22.02 -9.31
CA GLY A 184 1.19 21.70 -9.67
C GLY A 184 1.04 20.33 -10.30
N VAL A 185 0.58 20.30 -11.56
CA VAL A 185 0.29 19.07 -12.31
C VAL A 185 1.52 18.30 -12.79
N GLU A 186 2.72 18.88 -12.70
CA GLU A 186 3.97 18.17 -12.99
C GLU A 186 4.25 17.08 -11.94
N ILE A 187 3.67 17.22 -10.73
CA ILE A 187 3.75 16.23 -9.67
C ILE A 187 2.67 15.18 -9.90
N LEU A 188 3.02 13.90 -9.91
CA LEU A 188 2.05 12.82 -10.02
C LEU A 188 0.99 12.92 -8.90
N LEU A 189 -0.26 12.59 -9.21
CA LEU A 189 -1.34 12.65 -8.22
C LEU A 189 -1.07 11.69 -7.05
N GLU A 190 -0.51 10.52 -7.33
CA GLU A 190 -0.05 9.55 -6.34
C GLU A 190 1.01 10.16 -5.40
N SER A 191 1.93 10.94 -5.92
CA SER A 191 2.96 11.64 -5.13
C SER A 191 2.34 12.73 -4.25
N ARG A 192 1.33 13.46 -4.76
CA ARG A 192 0.58 14.44 -3.98
C ARG A 192 -0.21 13.79 -2.84
N ILE A 193 -0.77 12.59 -3.08
CA ILE A 193 -1.44 11.79 -2.05
C ILE A 193 -0.44 11.35 -0.98
N LEU A 194 0.70 10.79 -1.39
CA LEU A 194 1.72 10.33 -0.45
C LEU A 194 2.29 11.49 0.37
N ALA A 195 2.52 12.66 -0.23
CA ALA A 195 3.01 13.86 0.46
C ALA A 195 2.08 14.33 1.59
N VAL A 196 0.75 14.25 1.39
CA VAL A 196 -0.25 14.58 2.43
C VAL A 196 -0.23 13.51 3.52
N ALA A 197 -0.22 12.23 3.16
CA ALA A 197 -0.21 11.13 4.13
C ALA A 197 1.05 11.14 5.00
N ASP A 198 2.22 11.37 4.40
CA ASP A 198 3.50 11.47 5.10
C ASP A 198 3.52 12.62 6.10
N VAL A 199 3.11 13.81 5.69
CA VAL A 199 3.10 14.99 6.57
C VAL A 199 2.15 14.80 7.75
N VAL A 200 0.95 14.28 7.51
CA VAL A 200 -0.01 14.03 8.60
C VAL A 200 0.56 13.01 9.58
N GLU A 201 1.10 11.89 9.10
CA GLU A 201 1.69 10.87 9.95
C GLU A 201 2.92 11.40 10.70
N ALA A 202 3.80 12.13 10.02
CA ALA A 202 5.01 12.70 10.63
C ALA A 202 4.70 13.66 11.79
N ILE A 203 3.58 14.40 11.73
CA ILE A 203 3.17 15.32 12.81
C ILE A 203 2.57 14.54 13.98
N VAL A 204 1.89 13.44 13.71
CA VAL A 204 1.22 12.61 14.73
C VAL A 204 2.21 11.73 15.49
N SER A 205 3.36 11.41 14.90
CA SER A 205 4.36 10.51 15.47
C SER A 205 5.49 11.26 16.18
N ASN A 206 6.15 10.57 17.11
CA ASN A 206 7.37 11.06 17.77
C ASN A 206 8.52 11.12 16.76
N ARG A 207 9.35 12.14 16.88
CA ARG A 207 10.60 12.30 16.14
C ARG A 207 11.77 12.50 17.13
N PRO A 208 13.03 12.24 16.75
CA PRO A 208 14.17 12.35 17.68
C PRO A 208 14.27 13.71 18.37
N TYR A 209 13.79 14.76 17.71
CA TYR A 209 13.85 16.17 18.15
C TYR A 209 12.48 16.77 18.53
N ARG A 210 11.37 15.98 18.47
CA ARG A 210 10.02 16.49 18.72
C ARG A 210 9.04 15.38 19.14
N LEU A 211 8.28 15.63 20.18
CA LEU A 211 7.14 14.79 20.59
C LEU A 211 5.99 14.88 19.57
N ALA A 212 5.15 13.86 19.57
CA ALA A 212 3.92 13.83 18.79
C ALA A 212 3.00 15.01 19.14
N LEU A 213 2.48 15.72 18.14
CA LEU A 213 1.58 16.87 18.34
C LEU A 213 0.08 16.49 18.25
N GLY A 214 -0.20 15.22 17.97
CA GLY A 214 -1.56 14.71 17.82
C GLY A 214 -2.18 15.00 16.45
N ILE A 215 -3.28 14.28 16.17
CA ILE A 215 -3.91 14.30 14.83
C ILE A 215 -4.42 15.69 14.43
N ASN A 216 -4.96 16.46 15.39
CA ASN A 216 -5.51 17.79 15.10
C ASN A 216 -4.44 18.74 14.56
N ALA A 217 -3.18 18.63 15.02
CA ALA A 217 -2.07 19.43 14.50
C ALA A 217 -1.75 19.05 13.03
N GLY A 218 -1.71 17.75 12.72
CA GLY A 218 -1.50 17.28 11.34
C GLY A 218 -2.59 17.75 10.39
N LEU A 219 -3.86 17.63 10.79
CA LEU A 219 -4.99 18.10 9.99
C LEU A 219 -5.00 19.62 9.82
N THR A 220 -4.60 20.36 10.84
CA THR A 220 -4.47 21.83 10.77
C THR A 220 -3.39 22.25 9.79
N GLU A 221 -2.25 21.56 9.78
CA GLU A 221 -1.15 21.83 8.85
C GLU A 221 -1.58 21.68 7.40
N ILE A 222 -2.17 20.53 7.04
CA ILE A 222 -2.60 20.29 5.65
C ILE A 222 -3.75 21.22 5.25
N LYS A 223 -4.67 21.57 6.17
CA LYS A 223 -5.76 22.52 5.92
C LYS A 223 -5.26 23.92 5.68
N LYS A 224 -4.29 24.40 6.46
CA LYS A 224 -3.68 25.73 6.32
C LYS A 224 -2.97 25.91 4.99
N ASN A 225 -2.28 24.88 4.53
CA ASN A 225 -1.44 24.90 3.32
C ASN A 225 -2.14 24.27 2.09
N LYS A 226 -3.46 24.04 2.17
CA LYS A 226 -4.29 23.52 1.07
C LYS A 226 -4.24 24.45 -0.13
N GLY A 227 -3.97 23.89 -1.32
CA GLY A 227 -3.83 24.63 -2.58
C GLY A 227 -2.53 25.43 -2.71
N ILE A 228 -1.68 25.44 -1.66
CA ILE A 228 -0.36 26.11 -1.68
C ILE A 228 0.76 25.05 -1.72
N LEU A 229 0.82 24.21 -0.71
CA LEU A 229 1.80 23.11 -0.61
C LEU A 229 1.18 21.77 -0.99
N TYR A 230 -0.09 21.56 -0.66
CA TYR A 230 -0.82 20.30 -0.79
C TYR A 230 -2.01 20.42 -1.72
N ASP A 231 -2.28 19.34 -2.45
CA ASP A 231 -3.40 19.23 -3.38
C ASP A 231 -4.75 19.42 -2.64
N THR A 232 -5.61 20.24 -3.23
CA THR A 232 -6.89 20.62 -2.63
C THR A 232 -7.81 19.42 -2.44
N ASP A 233 -7.93 18.56 -3.45
CA ASP A 233 -8.84 17.42 -3.42
C ASP A 233 -8.31 16.33 -2.50
N VAL A 234 -7.01 16.08 -2.52
CA VAL A 234 -6.34 15.15 -1.60
C VAL A 234 -6.54 15.58 -0.14
N VAL A 235 -6.35 16.87 0.16
CA VAL A 235 -6.55 17.40 1.52
C VAL A 235 -8.01 17.26 1.95
N ASN A 236 -8.97 17.58 1.06
CA ASN A 236 -10.40 17.47 1.39
C ASN A 236 -10.77 16.02 1.72
N VAL A 237 -10.31 15.06 0.92
CA VAL A 237 -10.54 13.63 1.18
C VAL A 237 -9.87 13.18 2.48
N CYS A 238 -8.64 13.59 2.74
CA CYS A 238 -7.94 13.26 3.98
C CYS A 238 -8.72 13.80 5.22
N LEU A 239 -9.15 15.06 5.20
CA LEU A 239 -9.95 15.65 6.27
C LEU A 239 -11.25 14.87 6.50
N LYS A 240 -11.96 14.51 5.44
CA LYS A 240 -13.20 13.72 5.50
C LYS A 240 -12.99 12.34 6.15
N LEU A 241 -11.89 11.66 5.83
CA LEU A 241 -11.56 10.36 6.41
C LEU A 241 -11.47 10.43 7.94
N PHE A 242 -10.79 11.42 8.48
CA PHE A 242 -10.65 11.56 9.93
C PHE A 242 -11.89 12.11 10.63
N GLN A 243 -12.60 13.03 10.01
CA GLN A 243 -13.74 13.73 10.63
C GLN A 243 -15.05 12.94 10.53
N GLU A 244 -15.31 12.28 9.41
CA GLU A 244 -16.58 11.62 9.13
C GLU A 244 -16.48 10.09 9.20
N LYS A 245 -15.35 9.50 8.74
CA LYS A 245 -15.20 8.05 8.63
C LYS A 245 -14.39 7.42 9.77
N GLN A 246 -14.02 8.21 10.78
CA GLN A 246 -13.30 7.77 11.96
C GLN A 246 -12.03 6.96 11.65
N PHE A 247 -11.29 7.38 10.60
CA PHE A 247 -10.03 6.73 10.26
C PHE A 247 -9.05 6.83 11.43
N THR A 248 -8.38 5.73 11.72
CA THR A 248 -7.30 5.63 12.71
C THR A 248 -6.08 4.93 12.10
N PHE A 249 -4.90 5.35 12.52
CA PHE A 249 -3.65 4.71 12.12
C PHE A 249 -3.50 3.29 12.67
#